data_71507e40439ba0624c1f48953d52d80a
#
_entry.id   71507e40439ba0624c1f48953d52d80a
#
_cell.length_a   1.000
_cell.length_b   1.000
_cell.length_c   1.000
_cell.angle_alpha   90.00
_cell.angle_beta   90.00
_cell.angle_gamma   90.00
#
_symmetry.space_group_name_H-M   'P 1'
#
loop_
_entity.id
_entity.type
_entity.pdbx_description
1 polymer ?
#
loop_
_entity_poly.entity_id
_entity_poly.type
_entity_poly.pdbx_seq_one_letter_code
_entity_poly.pdbx_strand_id
1 'polypeptide(L)'
;MTQWVFQPEPHTALVVAQSEALFPVRRVYCVGRNYAEHAKEMGHSGREAPFFFTKPANSLVQILENREGIIQYPPRTKNLHHELELVVALGSGGSNLSLEQATEAIWGYAIGIDLTRRDLQSAAKEKGRPWDVAKGFDQAAPIGLLYPRSQTGLLEKGPLFLDVNGIRKQQGDLTQMIWSAAECIAELSTYFELKAGDLLMTGTPAGVGALEPGDHVLGSIEGLGQLSFRIDA
;
A
#
# COMPACT_ATOMS: atom_id res chain seq x y z
N MET A 1 -24.01 -29.71 3.03
CA MET A 1 -22.57 -29.30 3.16
C MET A 1 -22.07 -28.97 1.76
N THR A 2 -21.40 -27.84 1.57
CA THR A 2 -20.82 -27.48 0.26
C THR A 2 -19.60 -28.37 0.01
N GLN A 3 -19.61 -29.05 -1.15
CA GLN A 3 -18.46 -29.87 -1.56
C GLN A 3 -17.53 -29.03 -2.42
N TRP A 4 -16.27 -28.90 -1.99
CA TRP A 4 -15.22 -28.21 -2.73
C TRP A 4 -14.40 -29.20 -3.57
N VAL A 5 -14.00 -28.80 -4.78
CA VAL A 5 -13.07 -29.58 -5.61
C VAL A 5 -11.68 -29.68 -4.94
N PHE A 6 -11.27 -28.60 -4.29
CA PHE A 6 -10.12 -28.52 -3.40
C PHE A 6 -10.44 -27.52 -2.27
N GLN A 7 -9.74 -27.60 -1.16
CA GLN A 7 -9.97 -26.66 -0.07
C GLN A 7 -9.56 -25.26 -0.51
N PRO A 8 -10.45 -24.23 -0.36
CA PRO A 8 -10.07 -22.86 -0.65
C PRO A 8 -8.98 -22.39 0.32
N GLU A 9 -8.11 -21.49 -0.16
CA GLU A 9 -7.21 -20.78 0.73
C GLU A 9 -7.98 -19.98 1.79
N PRO A 10 -7.43 -19.82 3.00
CA PRO A 10 -8.01 -18.93 3.98
C PRO A 10 -8.19 -17.52 3.41
N HIS A 11 -9.28 -16.88 3.78
CA HIS A 11 -9.48 -15.48 3.41
C HIS A 11 -8.36 -14.61 3.96
N THR A 12 -7.77 -13.74 3.14
CA THR A 12 -6.73 -12.81 3.57
C THR A 12 -7.29 -11.89 4.64
N ALA A 13 -6.61 -11.79 5.78
CA ALA A 13 -7.02 -10.94 6.88
C ALA A 13 -5.80 -10.29 7.54
N LEU A 14 -5.97 -9.10 8.11
CA LEU A 14 -4.94 -8.35 8.81
C LEU A 14 -5.20 -8.34 10.31
N VAL A 15 -4.15 -8.51 11.10
CA VAL A 15 -4.19 -8.37 12.55
C VAL A 15 -4.39 -6.91 12.90
N VAL A 16 -5.35 -6.66 13.77
CA VAL A 16 -5.64 -5.33 14.29
C VAL A 16 -4.76 -5.06 15.52
N ALA A 17 -4.16 -3.89 15.58
CA ALA A 17 -3.30 -3.48 16.69
C ALA A 17 -4.08 -3.49 18.00
N GLN A 18 -3.47 -4.04 19.07
CA GLN A 18 -4.04 -4.14 20.43
C GLN A 18 -5.40 -4.85 20.47
N SER A 19 -5.65 -5.80 19.56
CA SER A 19 -6.91 -6.54 19.47
C SER A 19 -6.66 -7.99 19.03
N GLU A 20 -7.57 -8.88 19.39
CA GLU A 20 -7.61 -10.25 18.83
C GLU A 20 -8.42 -10.32 17.52
N ALA A 21 -9.04 -9.20 17.13
CA ALA A 21 -9.83 -9.14 15.91
C ALA A 21 -8.96 -9.19 14.66
N LEU A 22 -9.50 -9.78 13.61
CA LEU A 22 -8.92 -9.78 12.29
C LEU A 22 -9.78 -8.93 11.34
N PHE A 23 -9.12 -8.10 10.53
CA PHE A 23 -9.78 -7.31 9.50
C PHE A 23 -9.76 -8.10 8.18
N PRO A 24 -10.90 -8.52 7.62
CA PRO A 24 -10.96 -9.28 6.39
C PRO A 24 -10.67 -8.38 5.19
N VAL A 25 -9.68 -8.74 4.36
CA VAL A 25 -9.31 -7.95 3.19
C VAL A 25 -10.07 -8.41 1.95
N ARG A 26 -10.74 -7.49 1.28
CA ARG A 26 -11.51 -7.77 0.07
C ARG A 26 -10.72 -7.45 -1.21
N ARG A 27 -10.28 -6.22 -1.36
CA ARG A 27 -9.48 -5.73 -2.50
C ARG A 27 -8.39 -4.80 -2.03
N VAL A 28 -7.31 -4.72 -2.79
CA VAL A 28 -6.24 -3.74 -2.56
C VAL A 28 -6.15 -2.83 -3.77
N TYR A 29 -6.55 -1.58 -3.59
CA TYR A 29 -6.39 -0.51 -4.56
C TYR A 29 -5.13 0.27 -4.25
N CYS A 30 -4.50 0.83 -5.27
CA CYS A 30 -3.30 1.64 -5.15
C CYS A 30 -3.46 2.90 -5.99
N VAL A 31 -3.00 4.04 -5.47
CA VAL A 31 -2.96 5.32 -6.20
C VAL A 31 -1.58 5.52 -6.79
N GLY A 32 -1.52 5.80 -8.08
CA GLY A 32 -0.27 6.17 -8.73
C GLY A 32 0.03 7.67 -8.62
N ARG A 33 1.30 8.03 -8.29
CA ARG A 33 1.83 9.41 -8.35
C ARG A 33 1.14 10.42 -7.44
N ASN A 34 0.90 10.07 -6.20
CA ASN A 34 0.16 10.92 -5.26
C ASN A 34 1.03 11.85 -4.38
N TYR A 35 2.33 11.96 -4.65
CA TYR A 35 3.22 12.92 -4.01
C TYR A 35 3.90 13.80 -5.04
N ALA A 36 3.91 15.13 -4.84
CA ALA A 36 4.35 16.09 -5.83
C ALA A 36 5.82 15.90 -6.26
N GLU A 37 6.72 15.68 -5.31
CA GLU A 37 8.13 15.46 -5.61
C GLU A 37 8.35 14.12 -6.32
N HIS A 38 7.68 13.07 -5.91
CA HIS A 38 7.72 11.77 -6.61
C HIS A 38 7.15 11.89 -8.04
N ALA A 39 6.06 12.64 -8.23
CA ALA A 39 5.51 12.90 -9.56
C ALA A 39 6.53 13.60 -10.47
N LYS A 40 7.29 14.58 -9.93
CA LYS A 40 8.37 15.26 -10.66
C LYS A 40 9.53 14.32 -11.03
N GLU A 41 9.98 13.45 -10.10
CA GLU A 41 10.99 12.40 -10.37
C GLU A 41 10.57 11.50 -11.54
N MET A 42 9.28 11.26 -11.69
CA MET A 42 8.70 10.44 -12.75
C MET A 42 8.37 11.25 -14.03
N GLY A 43 8.74 12.54 -14.09
CA GLY A 43 8.58 13.39 -15.28
C GLY A 43 7.19 13.99 -15.47
N HIS A 44 6.39 14.09 -14.40
CA HIS A 44 5.03 14.65 -14.43
C HIS A 44 4.93 15.94 -13.60
N SER A 45 4.05 16.86 -14.01
CA SER A 45 3.80 18.11 -13.32
C SER A 45 2.29 18.37 -13.21
N GLY A 46 1.85 18.86 -12.03
CA GLY A 46 0.48 19.31 -11.82
C GLY A 46 -0.40 18.32 -11.06
N ARG A 47 -1.62 18.76 -10.73
CA ARG A 47 -2.66 17.96 -10.06
C ARG A 47 -3.53 17.29 -11.14
N GLU A 48 -2.99 16.24 -11.76
CA GLU A 48 -3.78 15.35 -12.62
C GLU A 48 -4.77 14.55 -11.78
N ALA A 49 -5.86 14.06 -12.42
CA ALA A 49 -6.77 13.12 -11.75
C ALA A 49 -5.99 11.88 -11.29
N PRO A 50 -6.27 11.35 -10.08
CA PRO A 50 -5.59 10.18 -9.60
C PRO A 50 -5.92 8.99 -10.50
N PHE A 51 -4.94 8.17 -10.80
CA PHE A 51 -5.18 6.91 -11.48
C PHE A 51 -4.94 5.74 -10.53
N PHE A 52 -5.66 4.65 -10.76
CA PHE A 52 -5.66 3.51 -9.87
C PHE A 52 -5.17 2.25 -10.57
N PHE A 53 -4.53 1.40 -9.78
CA PHE A 53 -4.23 0.02 -10.13
C PHE A 53 -4.53 -0.86 -8.91
N THR A 54 -4.43 -2.16 -9.06
CA THR A 54 -4.75 -3.09 -7.96
C THR A 54 -3.60 -4.05 -7.69
N LYS A 55 -3.53 -4.52 -6.44
CA LYS A 55 -2.78 -5.71 -6.07
C LYS A 55 -3.77 -6.80 -5.64
N PRO A 56 -3.50 -8.08 -5.93
CA PRO A 56 -4.29 -9.17 -5.37
C PRO A 56 -4.23 -9.16 -3.83
N ALA A 57 -5.33 -9.46 -3.15
CA ALA A 57 -5.36 -9.49 -1.69
C ALA A 57 -4.34 -10.51 -1.11
N ASN A 58 -4.13 -11.62 -1.80
CA ASN A 58 -3.13 -12.64 -1.42
C ASN A 58 -1.68 -12.25 -1.71
N SER A 59 -1.40 -11.06 -2.27
CA SER A 59 -0.05 -10.51 -2.36
C SER A 59 0.39 -9.80 -1.07
N LEU A 60 -0.52 -9.62 -0.11
CA LEU A 60 -0.21 -9.04 1.21
C LEU A 60 0.61 -10.02 2.05
N VAL A 61 1.65 -9.50 2.68
CA VAL A 61 2.41 -10.22 3.71
C VAL A 61 2.36 -9.39 4.98
N GLN A 62 1.59 -9.86 5.96
CA GLN A 62 1.52 -9.15 7.23
C GLN A 62 2.79 -9.34 8.05
N ILE A 63 3.36 -8.24 8.50
CA ILE A 63 4.53 -8.17 9.36
C ILE A 63 4.09 -7.65 10.72
N LEU A 64 4.31 -8.45 11.76
CA LEU A 64 3.94 -8.11 13.13
C LEU A 64 5.02 -7.23 13.76
N GLU A 65 4.62 -6.39 14.70
CA GLU A 65 5.55 -5.61 15.52
C GLU A 65 6.59 -6.50 16.21
N ASN A 66 7.80 -5.98 16.33
CA ASN A 66 8.93 -6.67 16.95
C ASN A 66 9.31 -8.02 16.31
N ARG A 67 8.88 -8.24 15.06
CA ARG A 67 9.29 -9.39 14.25
C ARG A 67 9.79 -8.88 12.90
N GLU A 68 10.97 -9.33 12.51
CA GLU A 68 11.46 -9.11 11.16
C GLU A 68 10.70 -10.00 10.19
N GLY A 69 10.07 -9.41 9.18
CA GLY A 69 9.48 -10.14 8.07
C GLY A 69 10.55 -10.69 7.13
N ILE A 70 10.19 -11.69 6.33
CA ILE A 70 11.03 -12.18 5.23
C ILE A 70 10.22 -12.07 3.95
N ILE A 71 10.77 -11.39 2.96
CA ILE A 71 10.18 -11.22 1.63
C ILE A 71 11.15 -11.82 0.62
N GLN A 72 10.68 -12.75 -0.18
CA GLN A 72 11.49 -13.38 -1.22
C GLN A 72 11.74 -12.39 -2.37
N TYR A 73 12.97 -12.31 -2.86
CA TYR A 73 13.25 -11.53 -4.06
C TYR A 73 12.48 -12.13 -5.24
N PRO A 74 11.58 -11.36 -5.87
CA PRO A 74 10.67 -11.95 -6.85
C PRO A 74 11.39 -12.34 -8.14
N PRO A 75 10.98 -13.44 -8.81
CA PRO A 75 11.56 -13.84 -10.09
C PRO A 75 11.24 -12.83 -11.19
N ARG A 76 11.95 -12.92 -12.32
CA ARG A 76 11.72 -12.14 -13.55
C ARG A 76 11.98 -10.65 -13.44
N THR A 77 12.67 -10.18 -12.39
CA THR A 77 13.15 -8.80 -12.25
C THR A 77 14.61 -8.78 -11.83
N LYS A 78 15.30 -7.71 -12.18
CA LYS A 78 16.62 -7.34 -11.65
C LYS A 78 16.59 -5.95 -11.04
N ASN A 79 15.40 -5.40 -10.81
CA ASN A 79 15.22 -4.05 -10.31
C ASN A 79 13.92 -3.96 -9.49
N LEU A 80 13.96 -4.57 -8.28
CA LEU A 80 12.88 -4.50 -7.30
C LEU A 80 13.00 -3.19 -6.54
N HIS A 81 11.96 -2.36 -6.51
CA HIS A 81 11.93 -1.10 -5.77
C HIS A 81 11.00 -1.16 -4.57
N HIS A 82 11.37 -0.40 -3.52
CA HIS A 82 10.51 -0.08 -2.39
C HIS A 82 9.70 1.19 -2.66
N GLU A 83 8.46 1.24 -2.18
CA GLU A 83 7.59 2.41 -2.16
C GLU A 83 6.82 2.39 -0.82
N LEU A 84 7.24 3.23 0.15
CA LEU A 84 6.56 3.35 1.45
C LEU A 84 5.25 4.11 1.31
N GLU A 85 4.16 3.58 1.84
CA GLU A 85 2.83 4.15 1.70
C GLU A 85 1.99 4.07 2.98
N LEU A 86 1.17 5.07 3.22
CA LEU A 86 0.03 4.93 4.11
C LEU A 86 -1.00 4.01 3.44
N VAL A 87 -1.47 3.01 4.16
CA VAL A 87 -2.58 2.15 3.75
C VAL A 87 -3.82 2.54 4.53
N VAL A 88 -4.92 2.78 3.83
CA VAL A 88 -6.23 3.09 4.41
C VAL A 88 -7.13 1.89 4.28
N ALA A 89 -7.76 1.46 5.37
CA ALA A 89 -8.72 0.37 5.41
C ALA A 89 -10.15 0.92 5.50
N LEU A 90 -11.05 0.40 4.67
CA LEU A 90 -12.45 0.81 4.65
C LEU A 90 -13.33 -0.11 5.51
N GLY A 91 -14.09 0.48 6.43
CA GLY A 91 -15.10 -0.21 7.25
C GLY A 91 -16.52 -0.19 6.66
N SER A 92 -16.71 0.63 5.64
CA SER A 92 -17.94 0.74 4.85
C SER A 92 -17.58 1.13 3.42
N GLY A 93 -18.56 1.41 2.57
CA GLY A 93 -18.30 1.84 1.21
C GLY A 93 -19.55 2.32 0.50
N GLY A 94 -19.54 2.27 -0.81
CA GLY A 94 -20.60 2.71 -1.72
C GLY A 94 -20.03 3.10 -3.07
N SER A 95 -20.88 3.67 -3.92
CA SER A 95 -20.52 4.25 -5.21
C SER A 95 -20.81 5.76 -5.20
N ASN A 96 -19.98 6.54 -5.88
CA ASN A 96 -20.09 8.00 -5.97
C ASN A 96 -20.18 8.69 -4.59
N LEU A 97 -19.27 8.28 -3.68
CA LEU A 97 -19.23 8.83 -2.33
C LEU A 97 -18.86 10.31 -2.34
N SER A 98 -19.54 11.12 -1.52
CA SER A 98 -19.07 12.46 -1.19
C SER A 98 -17.78 12.40 -0.39
N LEU A 99 -17.05 13.52 -0.28
CA LEU A 99 -15.84 13.61 0.53
C LEU A 99 -16.10 13.26 2.01
N GLU A 100 -17.24 13.68 2.55
CA GLU A 100 -17.67 13.36 3.91
C GLU A 100 -17.90 11.85 4.08
N GLN A 101 -18.67 11.23 3.17
CA GLN A 101 -18.91 9.78 3.16
C GLN A 101 -17.63 8.98 2.99
N ALA A 102 -16.71 9.44 2.13
CA ALA A 102 -15.40 8.85 1.95
C ALA A 102 -14.57 8.90 3.23
N THR A 103 -14.60 10.03 3.95
CA THR A 103 -13.93 10.20 5.25
C THR A 103 -14.53 9.28 6.31
N GLU A 104 -15.84 9.14 6.34
CA GLU A 104 -16.55 8.26 7.29
C GLU A 104 -16.30 6.77 7.00
N ALA A 105 -16.06 6.40 5.74
CA ALA A 105 -15.76 5.04 5.35
C ALA A 105 -14.40 4.55 5.87
N ILE A 106 -13.48 5.44 6.27
CA ILE A 106 -12.17 5.09 6.81
C ILE A 106 -12.32 4.43 8.18
N TRP A 107 -11.95 3.16 8.26
CA TRP A 107 -11.94 2.37 9.49
C TRP A 107 -10.62 2.47 10.23
N GLY A 108 -9.48 2.52 9.51
CA GLY A 108 -8.17 2.54 10.11
C GLY A 108 -7.03 2.62 9.08
N TYR A 109 -5.80 2.46 9.59
CA TYR A 109 -4.58 2.70 8.83
C TYR A 109 -3.51 1.66 9.13
N ALA A 110 -2.63 1.40 8.16
CA ALA A 110 -1.43 0.60 8.31
C ALA A 110 -0.25 1.21 7.54
N ILE A 111 0.96 0.75 7.86
CA ILE A 111 2.15 0.99 7.03
C ILE A 111 2.16 -0.08 5.95
N GLY A 112 2.35 0.29 4.69
CA GLY A 112 2.51 -0.65 3.59
C GLY A 112 3.73 -0.32 2.73
N ILE A 113 4.24 -1.34 2.05
CA ILE A 113 5.28 -1.18 1.04
C ILE A 113 4.75 -1.71 -0.29
N ASP A 114 4.60 -0.81 -1.28
CA ASP A 114 4.24 -1.18 -2.64
C ASP A 114 5.49 -1.64 -3.40
N LEU A 115 5.87 -2.91 -3.23
CA LEU A 115 6.99 -3.49 -3.94
C LEU A 115 6.71 -3.51 -5.45
N THR A 116 7.69 -3.06 -6.21
CA THR A 116 7.55 -2.83 -7.65
C THR A 116 8.69 -3.47 -8.42
N ARG A 117 8.40 -4.35 -9.37
CA ARG A 117 9.36 -4.79 -10.39
C ARG A 117 9.50 -3.65 -11.41
N ARG A 118 10.45 -2.73 -11.14
CA ARG A 118 10.56 -1.44 -11.84
C ARG A 118 10.87 -1.59 -13.32
N ASP A 119 11.71 -2.53 -13.69
CA ASP A 119 12.04 -2.88 -15.07
C ASP A 119 10.80 -3.33 -15.85
N LEU A 120 9.95 -4.18 -15.26
CA LEU A 120 8.71 -4.64 -15.89
C LEU A 120 7.67 -3.52 -15.98
N GLN A 121 7.59 -2.64 -14.96
CA GLN A 121 6.70 -1.49 -14.99
C GLN A 121 7.11 -0.52 -16.12
N SER A 122 8.41 -0.23 -16.26
CA SER A 122 8.93 0.64 -17.31
C SER A 122 8.62 0.08 -18.70
N ALA A 123 8.87 -1.21 -18.92
CA ALA A 123 8.55 -1.88 -20.19
C ALA A 123 7.02 -1.90 -20.47
N ALA A 124 6.19 -1.99 -19.43
CA ALA A 124 4.74 -1.90 -19.59
C ALA A 124 4.29 -0.49 -19.98
N LYS A 125 4.86 0.55 -19.33
CA LYS A 125 4.60 1.97 -19.65
C LYS A 125 4.92 2.28 -21.10
N GLU A 126 6.12 1.92 -21.58
CA GLU A 126 6.56 2.16 -22.95
C GLU A 126 5.61 1.57 -24.01
N LYS A 127 4.96 0.45 -23.67
CA LYS A 127 4.08 -0.30 -24.57
C LYS A 127 2.59 -0.06 -24.31
N GLY A 128 2.22 0.83 -23.40
CA GLY A 128 0.83 1.05 -23.01
C GLY A 128 0.14 -0.21 -22.45
N ARG A 129 0.87 -1.07 -21.72
CA ARG A 129 0.37 -2.33 -21.16
C ARG A 129 0.00 -2.19 -19.68
N PRO A 130 -0.90 -3.07 -19.17
CA PRO A 130 -1.21 -3.13 -17.73
C PRO A 130 0.04 -3.40 -16.87
N TRP A 131 -0.04 -2.98 -15.58
CA TRP A 131 1.07 -3.11 -14.62
C TRP A 131 1.02 -4.37 -13.77
N ASP A 132 0.07 -5.26 -14.01
CA ASP A 132 -0.22 -6.43 -13.16
C ASP A 132 1.03 -7.24 -12.82
N VAL A 133 1.84 -7.62 -13.83
CA VAL A 133 3.07 -8.38 -13.60
C VAL A 133 4.16 -7.61 -12.86
N ALA A 134 4.06 -6.28 -12.84
CA ALA A 134 5.02 -5.41 -12.16
C ALA A 134 4.59 -5.07 -10.73
N LYS A 135 3.29 -5.08 -10.43
CA LYS A 135 2.70 -4.61 -9.18
C LYS A 135 1.93 -5.69 -8.41
N GLY A 136 1.37 -6.69 -9.08
CA GLY A 136 0.47 -7.71 -8.50
C GLY A 136 1.11 -9.09 -8.34
N PHE A 137 2.40 -9.17 -8.03
CA PHE A 137 3.11 -10.44 -7.83
C PHE A 137 3.03 -10.92 -6.36
N ASP A 138 3.41 -12.17 -6.13
CA ASP A 138 3.43 -12.78 -4.80
C ASP A 138 4.32 -11.99 -3.84
N GLN A 139 3.82 -11.73 -2.62
CA GLN A 139 4.48 -10.93 -1.59
C GLN A 139 4.75 -9.46 -1.99
N ALA A 140 4.03 -8.93 -2.97
CA ALA A 140 4.22 -7.58 -3.48
C ALA A 140 3.79 -6.46 -2.52
N ALA A 141 3.18 -6.79 -1.38
CA ALA A 141 2.66 -5.80 -0.43
C ALA A 141 2.93 -6.20 1.03
N PRO A 142 4.18 -6.05 1.52
CA PRO A 142 4.44 -6.10 2.97
C PRO A 142 3.60 -5.04 3.68
N ILE A 143 2.89 -5.44 4.75
CA ILE A 143 1.97 -4.58 5.49
C ILE A 143 2.11 -4.79 7.00
N GLY A 144 2.11 -3.70 7.78
CA GLY A 144 2.16 -3.72 9.24
C GLY A 144 0.81 -4.06 9.88
N LEU A 145 0.72 -3.83 11.19
CA LEU A 145 -0.54 -3.93 11.92
C LEU A 145 -1.53 -2.87 11.43
N LEU A 146 -2.81 -3.20 11.52
CA LEU A 146 -3.89 -2.28 11.19
C LEU A 146 -4.38 -1.56 12.45
N TYR A 147 -4.22 -0.26 12.51
CA TYR A 147 -4.62 0.60 13.62
C TYR A 147 -6.00 1.20 13.35
N PRO A 148 -7.00 0.97 14.23
CA PRO A 148 -8.31 1.59 14.08
C PRO A 148 -8.25 3.11 14.15
N ARG A 149 -9.06 3.80 13.35
CA ARG A 149 -9.21 5.27 13.40
C ARG A 149 -9.63 5.78 14.80
N SER A 150 -10.30 4.97 15.58
CA SER A 150 -10.65 5.30 16.98
C SER A 150 -9.42 5.47 17.87
N GLN A 151 -8.26 4.91 17.50
CA GLN A 151 -7.00 5.05 18.23
C GLN A 151 -6.12 6.15 17.64
N THR A 152 -6.08 6.28 16.31
CA THR A 152 -5.16 7.20 15.62
C THR A 152 -5.76 8.59 15.34
N GLY A 153 -7.09 8.72 15.35
CA GLY A 153 -7.77 9.86 14.71
C GLY A 153 -7.67 9.78 13.18
N LEU A 154 -7.90 10.91 12.51
CA LEU A 154 -7.65 11.05 11.07
C LEU A 154 -6.16 11.33 10.83
N LEU A 155 -5.52 10.50 10.01
CA LEU A 155 -4.13 10.67 9.61
C LEU A 155 -4.05 11.46 8.28
N GLU A 156 -3.98 12.78 8.40
CA GLU A 156 -3.84 13.72 7.27
C GLU A 156 -2.48 14.42 7.25
N LYS A 157 -1.70 14.26 8.31
CA LYS A 157 -0.38 14.85 8.52
C LYS A 157 0.49 13.93 9.36
N GLY A 158 1.78 14.15 9.31
CA GLY A 158 2.78 13.44 10.10
C GLY A 158 3.88 12.85 9.21
N PRO A 159 5.10 12.76 9.76
CA PRO A 159 6.25 12.27 9.05
C PRO A 159 6.13 10.77 8.74
N LEU A 160 6.65 10.41 7.57
CA LEU A 160 6.89 9.04 7.18
C LEU A 160 8.30 8.90 6.61
N PHE A 161 8.92 7.75 6.84
CA PHE A 161 10.25 7.49 6.31
C PHE A 161 10.52 6.00 6.09
N LEU A 162 11.45 5.71 5.17
CA LEU A 162 11.96 4.37 4.93
C LEU A 162 13.49 4.39 4.91
N ASP A 163 14.07 3.45 5.62
CA ASP A 163 15.50 3.18 5.65
C ASP A 163 15.79 1.81 4.99
N VAL A 164 16.89 1.73 4.24
CA VAL A 164 17.47 0.48 3.75
C VAL A 164 18.85 0.35 4.35
N ASN A 165 19.10 -0.74 5.06
CA ASN A 165 20.38 -1.01 5.77
C ASN A 165 20.80 0.14 6.70
N GLY A 166 19.81 0.76 7.37
CA GLY A 166 20.03 1.90 8.28
C GLY A 166 20.29 3.24 7.57
N ILE A 167 20.20 3.30 6.25
CA ILE A 167 20.37 4.52 5.47
C ILE A 167 19.02 5.03 5.02
N ARG A 168 18.66 6.30 5.37
CA ARG A 168 17.43 6.95 4.94
C ARG A 168 17.36 7.03 3.42
N LYS A 169 16.30 6.43 2.84
CA LYS A 169 16.00 6.42 1.39
C LYS A 169 14.79 7.29 1.06
N GLN A 170 13.70 7.14 1.82
CA GLN A 170 12.51 7.96 1.63
C GLN A 170 12.22 8.75 2.91
N GLN A 171 11.79 9.99 2.74
CA GLN A 171 11.33 10.86 3.82
C GLN A 171 10.28 11.80 3.25
N GLY A 172 9.17 11.93 3.97
CA GLY A 172 8.08 12.81 3.58
C GLY A 172 7.16 13.13 4.76
N ASP A 173 6.07 13.78 4.44
CA ASP A 173 4.96 14.07 5.35
C ASP A 173 3.65 13.78 4.63
N LEU A 174 2.63 13.29 5.34
CA LEU A 174 1.33 12.96 4.75
C LEU A 174 0.65 14.19 4.13
N THR A 175 0.97 15.42 4.59
CA THR A 175 0.50 16.67 3.98
C THR A 175 1.01 16.92 2.57
N GLN A 176 2.03 16.17 2.12
CA GLN A 176 2.59 16.27 0.77
C GLN A 176 1.83 15.46 -0.27
N MET A 177 0.81 14.69 0.15
CA MET A 177 -0.09 14.02 -0.79
C MET A 177 -0.80 15.06 -1.67
N ILE A 178 -0.85 14.82 -2.98
CA ILE A 178 -1.57 15.66 -3.95
C ILE A 178 -3.08 15.54 -3.75
N TRP A 179 -3.54 14.31 -3.51
CA TRP A 179 -4.91 13.93 -3.20
C TRP A 179 -4.92 13.29 -1.82
N SER A 180 -5.70 13.84 -0.90
CA SER A 180 -5.91 13.23 0.41
C SER A 180 -6.52 11.84 0.29
N ALA A 181 -6.40 11.04 1.34
CA ALA A 181 -7.00 9.70 1.36
C ALA A 181 -8.52 9.74 1.06
N ALA A 182 -9.23 10.71 1.63
CA ALA A 182 -10.67 10.87 1.40
C ALA A 182 -11.00 11.27 -0.05
N GLU A 183 -10.21 12.17 -0.65
CA GLU A 183 -10.37 12.53 -2.08
C GLU A 183 -10.11 11.32 -2.98
N CYS A 184 -9.06 10.53 -2.69
CA CYS A 184 -8.79 9.29 -3.43
C CYS A 184 -9.92 8.27 -3.32
N ILE A 185 -10.50 8.09 -2.12
CA ILE A 185 -11.64 7.19 -1.89
C ILE A 185 -12.88 7.68 -2.64
N ALA A 186 -13.18 8.98 -2.58
CA ALA A 186 -14.30 9.58 -3.31
C ALA A 186 -14.16 9.34 -4.82
N GLU A 187 -12.99 9.66 -5.41
CA GLU A 187 -12.72 9.43 -6.82
C GLU A 187 -12.78 7.93 -7.19
N LEU A 188 -12.14 7.06 -6.39
CA LEU A 188 -12.16 5.61 -6.61
C LEU A 188 -13.59 5.04 -6.61
N SER A 189 -14.49 5.61 -5.79
CA SER A 189 -15.89 5.19 -5.69
C SER A 189 -16.71 5.51 -6.94
N THR A 190 -16.20 6.35 -7.85
CA THR A 190 -16.84 6.63 -9.13
C THR A 190 -16.60 5.49 -10.14
N TYR A 191 -15.51 4.74 -9.98
CA TYR A 191 -15.16 3.59 -10.84
C TYR A 191 -15.63 2.26 -10.26
N PHE A 192 -15.72 2.15 -8.93
CA PHE A 192 -15.98 0.89 -8.23
C PHE A 192 -16.99 1.09 -7.09
N GLU A 193 -17.86 0.11 -6.87
CA GLU A 193 -18.61 -0.01 -5.63
C GLU A 193 -17.63 -0.47 -4.52
N LEU A 194 -17.23 0.46 -3.64
CA LEU A 194 -16.36 0.19 -2.50
C LEU A 194 -17.14 -0.53 -1.40
N LYS A 195 -16.45 -1.33 -0.59
CA LYS A 195 -17.05 -2.11 0.51
C LYS A 195 -16.11 -2.20 1.70
N ALA A 196 -16.67 -2.53 2.85
CA ALA A 196 -15.88 -2.94 4.01
C ALA A 196 -14.88 -4.04 3.60
N GLY A 197 -13.64 -3.92 4.08
CA GLY A 197 -12.55 -4.81 3.71
C GLY A 197 -11.69 -4.33 2.53
N ASP A 198 -12.08 -3.29 1.81
CA ASP A 198 -11.23 -2.70 0.78
C ASP A 198 -10.07 -1.92 1.43
N LEU A 199 -8.87 -2.06 0.87
CA LEU A 199 -7.69 -1.30 1.23
C LEU A 199 -7.33 -0.32 0.11
N LEU A 200 -6.79 0.84 0.48
CA LEU A 200 -6.22 1.82 -0.44
C LEU A 200 -4.78 2.14 -0.01
N MET A 201 -3.81 1.82 -0.85
CA MET A 201 -2.43 2.30 -0.76
C MET A 201 -2.38 3.69 -1.40
N THR A 202 -1.92 4.71 -0.65
CA THR A 202 -2.17 6.12 -0.99
C THR A 202 -1.06 6.78 -1.80
N GLY A 203 -0.07 6.02 -2.24
CA GLY A 203 1.09 6.55 -2.95
C GLY A 203 2.28 6.82 -2.03
N THR A 204 3.43 7.00 -2.62
CA THR A 204 4.74 7.06 -1.96
C THR A 204 5.44 8.39 -2.15
N PRO A 205 6.20 8.91 -1.16
CA PRO A 205 7.06 10.08 -1.34
C PRO A 205 8.28 9.77 -2.23
N ALA A 206 9.02 10.81 -2.59
CA ALA A 206 10.28 10.72 -3.34
C ALA A 206 11.33 9.82 -2.64
N GLY A 207 12.34 9.39 -3.39
CA GLY A 207 13.44 8.57 -2.90
C GLY A 207 13.22 7.06 -3.03
N VAL A 208 12.30 6.64 -3.92
CA VAL A 208 12.16 5.22 -4.29
C VAL A 208 13.47 4.67 -4.86
N GLY A 209 13.79 3.42 -4.56
CA GLY A 209 15.07 2.84 -4.96
C GLY A 209 15.06 1.32 -4.99
N ALA A 210 16.13 0.77 -5.58
CA ALA A 210 16.30 -0.66 -5.71
C ALA A 210 16.58 -1.33 -4.36
N LEU A 211 16.09 -2.55 -4.24
CA LEU A 211 16.38 -3.51 -3.18
C LEU A 211 17.12 -4.71 -3.77
N GLU A 212 18.07 -5.23 -3.01
CA GLU A 212 18.84 -6.41 -3.36
C GLU A 212 18.62 -7.53 -2.30
N PRO A 213 18.84 -8.80 -2.64
CA PRO A 213 18.87 -9.86 -1.65
C PRO A 213 19.84 -9.55 -0.49
N GLY A 214 19.37 -9.72 0.74
CA GLY A 214 20.10 -9.38 1.96
C GLY A 214 19.76 -8.00 2.53
N ASP A 215 19.09 -7.11 1.78
CA ASP A 215 18.72 -5.80 2.28
C ASP A 215 17.71 -5.89 3.42
N HIS A 216 17.93 -5.06 4.43
CA HIS A 216 17.03 -4.84 5.55
C HIS A 216 16.26 -3.53 5.34
N VAL A 217 14.94 -3.60 5.31
CA VAL A 217 14.03 -2.46 5.11
C VAL A 217 13.31 -2.13 6.41
N LEU A 218 13.28 -0.86 6.77
CA LEU A 218 12.51 -0.35 7.91
C LEU A 218 11.68 0.84 7.45
N GLY A 219 10.36 0.71 7.49
CA GLY A 219 9.40 1.78 7.23
C GLY A 219 8.73 2.26 8.52
N SER A 220 8.46 3.56 8.62
CA SER A 220 7.75 4.17 9.76
C SER A 220 6.81 5.26 9.29
N ILE A 221 5.65 5.34 9.93
CA ILE A 221 4.70 6.45 9.80
C ILE A 221 4.30 6.85 11.22
N GLU A 222 4.28 8.14 11.51
CA GLU A 222 3.89 8.65 12.82
C GLU A 222 2.49 8.16 13.21
N GLY A 223 2.38 7.64 14.44
CA GLY A 223 1.13 7.07 14.96
C GLY A 223 0.84 5.62 14.57
N LEU A 224 1.65 5.00 13.69
CA LEU A 224 1.50 3.61 13.22
C LEU A 224 2.72 2.72 13.54
N GLY A 225 3.69 3.20 14.33
CA GLY A 225 4.88 2.43 14.68
C GLY A 225 5.83 2.18 13.51
N GLN A 226 6.30 0.95 13.40
CA GLN A 226 7.31 0.55 12.41
C GLN A 226 6.96 -0.81 11.78
N LEU A 227 7.42 -0.97 10.55
CA LEU A 227 7.38 -2.22 9.79
C LEU A 227 8.81 -2.53 9.34
N SER A 228 9.30 -3.74 9.60
CA SER A 228 10.64 -4.14 9.15
C SER A 228 10.65 -5.53 8.53
N PHE A 229 11.43 -5.68 7.47
CA PHE A 229 11.63 -6.97 6.81
C PHE A 229 12.99 -7.03 6.12
N ARG A 230 13.43 -8.26 5.84
CA ARG A 230 14.60 -8.54 5.04
C ARG A 230 14.21 -9.14 3.70
N ILE A 231 14.94 -8.76 2.64
CA ILE A 231 14.84 -9.41 1.33
C ILE A 231 15.68 -10.68 1.35
N ASP A 232 15.05 -11.81 1.07
CA ASP A 232 15.72 -13.10 0.93
C ASP A 232 15.92 -13.45 -0.56
N ALA A 233 16.85 -14.40 -0.83
CA ALA A 233 17.26 -14.77 -2.21
C ALA A 233 16.23 -15.65 -2.93
#